data_297706747986ce118fd262d24e7ed03c
#
_entry.id   297706747986ce118fd262d24e7ed03c
#
_cell.length_a   1.000
_cell.length_b   1.000
_cell.length_c   1.000
_cell.angle_alpha   90.00
_cell.angle_beta   90.00
_cell.angle_gamma   90.00
#
_symmetry.space_group_name_H-M   'P 1'
#
loop_
_entity.id
_entity.type
_entity.pdbx_description
1 polymer ?
#
loop_
_entity_poly.entity_id
_entity_poly.type
_entity_poly.pdbx_seq_one_letter_code
_entity_poly.pdbx_strand_id
1 'polypeptide(L)'
;MRLFRRRSRAQLRASTSLSLRWRVMLLAMSMVAMVVVLMAVAVYAVISAALYKDIDNQLQSRAQLLIASGSLAADPAKAIEGTAYSDVNAMLVNPGRSIFTANQEGQTLPVGPPEKAVIRGDLFMSRRTAADQRVLAVHLPNGSSLLISKSLAPTDAVMTKLRWVLLIVGGVGVAVAAVAGGMVTQAGLRPVGRLTEAAERVARTDDLRPIPVFGSDELARLTEAFNLMLHALAESRERQTRLVADAGHELRTPLTSLRTNVELLIASSAPGAPPLPEQEMADLRADVIAQIEELSTLVGDLVDLTRGDVGEVIHEPVDLGEVIDRSLERVRRRRNDIEFDVEVTPWQIFGDSAGLSRAVLNLMDNAAKWSPSGGTVGVKLRQLNPTHAELVVSDHGPGIPVAERALVFERFFRSTTARAMPGSGLGLAIVKQVVLNHGGALRVEDTVEGGDPPGTSIYVLLPGHPIHTAEYPTAGTDATDVSAPPSPGNSSRPANVISVESQTTQAG
;
A
#
# COMPACT_ATOMS: atom_id res chain seq x y z
N MET A 1 -20.96 34.29 -6.93
CA MET A 1 -21.61 33.94 -5.64
C MET A 1 -22.47 32.68 -5.76
N ARG A 2 -22.02 31.59 -6.41
CA ARG A 2 -22.75 30.30 -6.57
C ARG A 2 -21.88 29.03 -6.38
N LEU A 3 -20.68 29.12 -5.83
CA LEU A 3 -19.75 27.99 -5.63
C LEU A 3 -19.58 27.51 -4.18
N PHE A 4 -20.24 28.14 -3.20
CA PHE A 4 -20.08 27.80 -1.77
C PHE A 4 -21.18 26.88 -1.18
N ARG A 5 -22.14 26.39 -1.99
CA ARG A 5 -23.29 25.58 -1.48
C ARG A 5 -23.19 24.06 -1.73
N ARG A 6 -22.08 23.53 -2.23
CA ARG A 6 -21.92 22.07 -2.47
C ARG A 6 -21.11 21.31 -1.40
N ARG A 7 -20.50 22.00 -0.42
CA ARG A 7 -19.70 21.34 0.63
C ARG A 7 -20.47 20.85 1.86
N SER A 8 -21.75 21.16 2.03
CA SER A 8 -22.50 20.81 3.24
C SER A 8 -23.32 19.51 3.19
N ARG A 9 -23.34 18.77 2.06
CA ARG A 9 -24.03 17.46 1.97
C ARG A 9 -23.13 16.22 2.08
N ALA A 10 -21.82 16.38 2.08
CA ALA A 10 -20.87 15.29 2.28
C ALA A 10 -20.57 14.99 3.76
N GLN A 11 -20.91 15.89 4.68
CA GLN A 11 -20.64 15.70 6.11
C GLN A 11 -21.77 15.01 6.91
N LEU A 12 -22.91 14.70 6.30
CA LEU A 12 -24.07 14.07 6.98
C LEU A 12 -24.19 12.54 6.73
N ARG A 13 -23.17 11.92 6.19
CA ARG A 13 -22.97 10.45 6.23
C ARG A 13 -21.74 10.10 7.07
N ALA A 14 -21.61 10.70 8.23
CA ALA A 14 -20.89 10.08 9.34
C ALA A 14 -21.75 8.89 9.77
N SER A 15 -21.73 7.82 8.96
CA SER A 15 -22.12 6.51 9.42
C SER A 15 -21.41 6.29 10.75
N THR A 16 -22.14 5.90 11.78
CA THR A 16 -21.68 5.39 13.06
C THR A 16 -20.84 4.13 12.85
N SER A 17 -19.76 4.23 12.08
CA SER A 17 -18.79 3.16 11.95
C SER A 17 -17.98 3.16 13.24
N LEU A 18 -18.30 2.17 14.10
CA LEU A 18 -17.47 1.85 15.24
C LEU A 18 -16.01 1.87 14.81
N SER A 19 -15.15 2.55 15.60
CA SER A 19 -13.72 2.57 15.30
C SER A 19 -13.18 1.14 15.20
N LEU A 20 -12.13 0.94 14.44
CA LEU A 20 -11.50 -0.38 14.26
C LEU A 20 -11.20 -1.05 15.61
N ARG A 21 -10.81 -0.27 16.62
CA ARG A 21 -10.58 -0.74 18.00
C ARG A 21 -11.81 -1.41 18.61
N TRP A 22 -12.98 -0.76 18.48
CA TRP A 22 -14.24 -1.30 18.99
C TRP A 22 -14.68 -2.55 18.22
N ARG A 23 -14.46 -2.61 16.92
CA ARG A 23 -14.81 -3.81 16.12
C ARG A 23 -13.98 -5.03 16.53
N VAL A 24 -12.66 -4.86 16.65
CA VAL A 24 -11.76 -5.95 17.07
C VAL A 24 -12.09 -6.40 18.49
N MET A 25 -12.30 -5.47 19.42
CA MET A 25 -12.67 -5.78 20.80
C MET A 25 -14.01 -6.54 20.87
N LEU A 26 -15.04 -6.08 20.15
CA LEU A 26 -16.35 -6.76 20.13
C LEU A 26 -16.27 -8.15 19.52
N LEU A 27 -15.50 -8.34 18.45
CA LEU A 27 -15.27 -9.67 17.86
C LEU A 27 -14.58 -10.62 18.84
N ALA A 28 -13.52 -10.17 19.51
CA ALA A 28 -12.83 -10.97 20.51
C ALA A 28 -13.76 -11.33 21.69
N MET A 29 -14.52 -10.36 22.21
CA MET A 29 -15.51 -10.58 23.27
C MET A 29 -16.60 -11.55 22.85
N SER A 30 -17.16 -11.43 21.66
CA SER A 30 -18.23 -12.31 21.17
C SER A 30 -17.74 -13.75 21.02
N MET A 31 -16.51 -13.94 20.55
CA MET A 31 -15.89 -15.25 20.43
C MET A 31 -15.69 -15.92 21.80
N VAL A 32 -15.15 -15.19 22.78
CA VAL A 32 -14.97 -15.71 24.14
C VAL A 32 -16.32 -15.98 24.80
N ALA A 33 -17.29 -15.08 24.68
CA ALA A 33 -18.63 -15.27 25.21
C ALA A 33 -19.31 -16.52 24.63
N MET A 34 -19.19 -16.73 23.32
CA MET A 34 -19.73 -17.92 22.66
C MET A 34 -19.11 -19.21 23.20
N VAL A 35 -17.78 -19.25 23.35
CA VAL A 35 -17.09 -20.43 23.90
C VAL A 35 -17.53 -20.70 25.34
N VAL A 36 -17.61 -19.65 26.17
CA VAL A 36 -18.06 -19.77 27.56
C VAL A 36 -19.50 -20.29 27.65
N VAL A 37 -20.41 -19.77 26.82
CA VAL A 37 -21.80 -20.23 26.75
C VAL A 37 -21.88 -21.70 26.32
N LEU A 38 -21.16 -22.08 25.26
CA LEU A 38 -21.14 -23.47 24.79
C LEU A 38 -20.61 -24.43 25.88
N MET A 39 -19.53 -24.02 26.55
CA MET A 39 -18.97 -24.84 27.66
C MET A 39 -19.95 -24.93 28.83
N ALA A 40 -20.60 -23.83 29.21
CA ALA A 40 -21.60 -23.86 30.30
C ALA A 40 -22.79 -24.77 29.98
N VAL A 41 -23.30 -24.70 28.72
CA VAL A 41 -24.37 -25.60 28.26
C VAL A 41 -23.93 -27.05 28.27
N ALA A 42 -22.71 -27.35 27.81
CA ALA A 42 -22.16 -28.69 27.78
C ALA A 42 -22.03 -29.27 29.21
N VAL A 43 -21.44 -28.50 30.13
CA VAL A 43 -21.29 -28.89 31.53
C VAL A 43 -22.64 -29.14 32.19
N TYR A 44 -23.59 -28.19 31.98
CA TYR A 44 -24.95 -28.36 32.50
C TYR A 44 -25.63 -29.61 31.96
N ALA A 45 -25.56 -29.88 30.66
CA ALA A 45 -26.16 -31.04 30.01
C ALA A 45 -25.55 -32.38 30.54
N VAL A 46 -24.21 -32.42 30.65
CA VAL A 46 -23.52 -33.64 31.16
C VAL A 46 -23.88 -33.93 32.60
N ILE A 47 -23.83 -32.91 33.48
CA ILE A 47 -24.15 -33.09 34.90
C ILE A 47 -25.64 -33.44 35.07
N SER A 48 -26.54 -32.77 34.36
CA SER A 48 -27.96 -33.08 34.35
C SER A 48 -28.21 -34.55 33.96
N ALA A 49 -27.64 -34.98 32.83
CA ALA A 49 -27.80 -36.35 32.34
C ALA A 49 -27.25 -37.40 33.38
N ALA A 50 -26.09 -37.10 34.00
CA ALA A 50 -25.48 -37.95 35.00
C ALA A 50 -26.36 -38.10 36.27
N LEU A 51 -26.91 -36.98 36.77
CA LEU A 51 -27.79 -36.99 37.97
C LEU A 51 -29.10 -37.73 37.69
N TYR A 52 -29.74 -37.49 36.54
CA TYR A 52 -30.97 -38.25 36.20
C TYR A 52 -30.69 -39.75 36.02
N LYS A 53 -29.58 -40.12 35.41
CA LYS A 53 -29.15 -41.52 35.27
C LYS A 53 -28.87 -42.16 36.62
N ASP A 54 -28.25 -41.44 37.55
CA ASP A 54 -27.99 -41.94 38.91
C ASP A 54 -29.30 -42.21 39.67
N ILE A 55 -30.29 -41.29 39.60
CA ILE A 55 -31.63 -41.50 40.17
C ILE A 55 -32.30 -42.71 39.53
N ASP A 56 -32.26 -42.89 38.24
CA ASP A 56 -32.83 -44.06 37.55
C ASP A 56 -32.18 -45.36 38.02
N ASN A 57 -30.84 -45.37 38.18
CA ASN A 57 -30.12 -46.56 38.72
C ASN A 57 -30.48 -46.88 40.18
N GLN A 58 -30.60 -45.84 41.02
CA GLN A 58 -31.02 -46.01 42.42
C GLN A 58 -32.43 -46.56 42.49
N LEU A 59 -33.41 -46.06 41.76
CA LEU A 59 -34.77 -46.57 41.69
C LEU A 59 -34.78 -48.01 41.20
N GLN A 60 -34.05 -48.32 40.13
CA GLN A 60 -33.98 -49.67 39.59
C GLN A 60 -33.35 -50.69 40.60
N SER A 61 -32.25 -50.34 41.26
CA SER A 61 -31.61 -51.19 42.27
C SER A 61 -32.51 -51.41 43.44
N ARG A 62 -33.23 -50.38 43.89
CA ARG A 62 -34.23 -50.55 45.00
C ARG A 62 -35.38 -51.43 44.59
N ALA A 63 -35.95 -51.28 43.41
CA ALA A 63 -36.97 -52.17 42.92
C ALA A 63 -36.50 -53.62 42.89
N GLN A 64 -35.29 -53.85 42.35
CA GLN A 64 -34.71 -55.20 42.28
C GLN A 64 -34.48 -55.83 43.69
N LEU A 65 -33.97 -55.04 44.65
CA LEU A 65 -33.79 -55.51 46.02
C LEU A 65 -35.12 -55.91 46.66
N LEU A 66 -36.18 -55.11 46.53
CA LEU A 66 -37.51 -55.44 47.06
C LEU A 66 -38.09 -56.69 46.41
N ILE A 67 -37.89 -56.87 45.12
CA ILE A 67 -38.36 -58.06 44.39
C ILE A 67 -37.55 -59.31 44.79
N ALA A 68 -36.23 -59.19 44.80
CA ALA A 68 -35.30 -60.30 45.11
C ALA A 68 -35.39 -60.78 46.56
N SER A 69 -35.70 -59.91 47.53
CA SER A 69 -35.82 -60.27 48.93
C SER A 69 -37.04 -61.18 49.25
N GLY A 70 -37.96 -61.29 48.31
CA GLY A 70 -39.21 -62.02 48.51
C GLY A 70 -40.15 -61.40 49.58
N SER A 71 -39.76 -60.29 50.19
CA SER A 71 -40.50 -59.59 51.22
C SER A 71 -41.87 -59.08 50.76
N LEU A 72 -41.96 -58.67 49.45
CA LEU A 72 -43.25 -58.29 48.87
C LEU A 72 -44.28 -59.37 48.75
N ALA A 73 -43.84 -60.64 48.72
CA ALA A 73 -44.73 -61.81 48.73
C ALA A 73 -45.06 -62.31 50.17
N ALA A 74 -44.13 -62.14 51.09
CA ALA A 74 -44.30 -62.64 52.49
C ALA A 74 -45.12 -61.69 53.38
N ASP A 75 -44.79 -60.41 53.39
CA ASP A 75 -45.47 -59.32 54.11
C ASP A 75 -45.39 -57.98 53.32
N PRO A 76 -46.33 -57.83 52.41
CA PRO A 76 -46.33 -56.63 51.54
C PRO A 76 -46.39 -55.32 52.34
N ALA A 77 -47.10 -55.30 53.47
CA ALA A 77 -47.24 -54.06 54.25
C ALA A 77 -45.92 -53.65 54.87
N LYS A 78 -45.22 -54.54 55.55
CA LYS A 78 -43.92 -54.29 56.18
C LYS A 78 -42.84 -54.00 55.13
N ALA A 79 -42.86 -54.71 54.01
CA ALA A 79 -41.91 -54.50 52.94
C ALA A 79 -42.03 -53.09 52.36
N ILE A 80 -43.22 -52.59 52.15
CA ILE A 80 -43.48 -51.19 51.60
C ILE A 80 -43.25 -50.18 52.73
N GLU A 81 -43.72 -50.41 53.96
CA GLU A 81 -43.48 -49.50 55.07
C GLU A 81 -41.99 -49.32 55.39
N GLY A 82 -41.20 -50.37 55.24
CA GLY A 82 -39.73 -50.25 55.30
C GLY A 82 -39.08 -49.30 54.28
N THR A 83 -39.74 -49.03 53.20
CA THR A 83 -39.23 -48.01 52.20
C THR A 83 -39.46 -46.55 52.62
N ALA A 84 -40.40 -46.30 53.55
CA ALA A 84 -40.66 -44.97 54.10
C ALA A 84 -39.44 -44.32 54.76
N TYR A 85 -38.53 -45.14 55.31
CA TYR A 85 -37.28 -44.75 55.97
C TYR A 85 -36.15 -44.46 54.95
N SER A 86 -36.40 -44.72 53.68
CA SER A 86 -35.45 -44.38 52.56
C SER A 86 -36.12 -43.38 51.72
N ASP A 87 -35.39 -42.30 51.25
CA ASP A 87 -35.85 -41.19 50.42
C ASP A 87 -36.68 -41.56 49.15
N VAL A 88 -37.54 -42.64 49.27
CA VAL A 88 -38.29 -43.23 48.17
C VAL A 88 -39.72 -43.44 48.59
N ASN A 89 -40.68 -42.93 47.88
CA ASN A 89 -42.09 -43.32 48.03
C ASN A 89 -42.33 -44.65 47.31
N ALA A 90 -43.08 -45.54 47.89
CA ALA A 90 -43.42 -46.83 47.28
C ALA A 90 -44.90 -47.11 47.33
N MET A 91 -45.42 -47.83 46.33
CA MET A 91 -46.79 -48.30 46.22
C MET A 91 -46.78 -49.69 45.60
N LEU A 92 -47.41 -50.60 46.20
CA LEU A 92 -47.67 -51.94 45.67
C LEU A 92 -49.16 -52.08 45.39
N VAL A 93 -49.49 -52.45 44.18
CA VAL A 93 -50.87 -52.75 43.76
C VAL A 93 -51.00 -54.21 43.41
N ASN A 94 -51.81 -54.97 44.23
CA ASN A 94 -52.04 -56.37 44.00
C ASN A 94 -53.24 -56.67 43.07
N PRO A 95 -53.32 -57.81 42.41
CA PRO A 95 -54.40 -58.19 41.53
C PRO A 95 -55.82 -58.03 42.09
N GLY A 96 -55.96 -58.20 43.40
CA GLY A 96 -57.24 -58.07 44.18
C GLY A 96 -57.57 -56.58 44.51
N ARG A 97 -56.87 -55.58 43.95
CA ARG A 97 -57.01 -54.17 44.24
C ARG A 97 -56.62 -53.72 45.65
N SER A 98 -55.97 -54.52 46.43
CA SER A 98 -55.33 -54.03 47.67
C SER A 98 -54.10 -53.17 47.32
N ILE A 99 -54.05 -52.00 47.88
CA ILE A 99 -52.98 -51.06 47.67
C ILE A 99 -52.23 -50.83 48.96
N PHE A 100 -50.93 -51.06 48.96
CA PHE A 100 -50.02 -50.72 50.02
C PHE A 100 -49.18 -49.52 49.63
N THR A 101 -49.18 -48.48 50.42
CA THR A 101 -48.43 -47.25 50.14
C THR A 101 -47.57 -46.88 51.33
N ALA A 102 -46.33 -46.49 51.05
CA ALA A 102 -45.47 -45.77 51.95
C ALA A 102 -45.00 -44.51 51.30
N ASN A 103 -45.50 -43.43 51.79
CA ASN A 103 -45.16 -42.10 51.28
C ASN A 103 -44.41 -41.29 52.35
N GLN A 104 -43.45 -40.51 52.01
CA GLN A 104 -42.93 -39.48 52.88
C GLN A 104 -44.03 -38.44 53.21
N GLU A 105 -43.93 -37.78 54.36
CA GLU A 105 -44.92 -36.83 54.82
C GLU A 105 -45.15 -35.74 53.75
N GLY A 106 -46.39 -35.59 53.32
CA GLY A 106 -46.81 -34.59 52.35
C GLY A 106 -46.56 -34.89 50.84
N GLN A 107 -46.01 -36.11 50.53
CA GLN A 107 -45.78 -36.52 49.16
C GLN A 107 -46.67 -37.66 48.73
N THR A 108 -47.46 -37.50 47.69
CA THR A 108 -48.23 -38.53 47.03
C THR A 108 -47.54 -39.04 45.80
N LEU A 109 -47.50 -40.37 45.57
CA LEU A 109 -46.91 -40.94 44.35
C LEU A 109 -47.80 -40.62 43.15
N PRO A 110 -47.26 -39.92 42.10
CA PRO A 110 -48.07 -39.49 40.95
C PRO A 110 -48.34 -40.68 40.00
N VAL A 111 -49.60 -41.11 39.95
CA VAL A 111 -50.05 -42.18 39.07
C VAL A 111 -50.75 -41.65 37.88
N GLY A 112 -50.13 -41.73 36.66
CA GLY A 112 -50.67 -41.31 35.40
C GLY A 112 -50.97 -42.45 34.40
N PRO A 113 -51.21 -42.12 33.14
CA PRO A 113 -51.56 -43.15 32.15
C PRO A 113 -50.50 -44.23 31.95
N PRO A 114 -49.16 -43.97 31.92
CA PRO A 114 -48.15 -45.04 31.82
C PRO A 114 -48.10 -45.97 33.01
N GLU A 115 -48.21 -45.45 34.25
CA GLU A 115 -48.23 -46.24 35.47
C GLU A 115 -49.51 -47.11 35.51
N LYS A 116 -50.65 -46.58 35.13
CA LYS A 116 -51.92 -47.36 35.00
C LYS A 116 -51.80 -48.46 33.97
N ALA A 117 -51.06 -48.28 32.88
CA ALA A 117 -50.79 -49.33 31.88
C ALA A 117 -49.93 -50.48 32.51
N VAL A 118 -48.92 -50.08 33.30
CA VAL A 118 -48.14 -51.09 34.07
C VAL A 118 -48.99 -51.82 35.08
N ILE A 119 -49.88 -51.16 35.83
CA ILE A 119 -50.82 -51.76 36.76
C ILE A 119 -51.78 -52.76 36.08
N ARG A 120 -52.21 -52.44 34.84
CA ARG A 120 -53.06 -53.38 34.08
C ARG A 120 -52.28 -54.52 33.43
N GLY A 121 -50.96 -54.49 33.44
CA GLY A 121 -50.12 -55.49 32.77
C GLY A 121 -49.92 -55.19 31.24
N ASP A 122 -50.40 -54.04 30.74
CA ASP A 122 -50.21 -53.64 29.32
C ASP A 122 -48.74 -53.30 29.04
N LEU A 123 -48.01 -52.87 30.07
CA LEU A 123 -46.56 -52.51 30.00
C LEU A 123 -45.79 -53.20 31.12
N PHE A 124 -44.63 -53.73 30.81
CA PHE A 124 -43.78 -54.38 31.82
C PHE A 124 -43.10 -53.35 32.74
N MET A 125 -42.66 -52.21 32.23
CA MET A 125 -41.98 -51.16 32.98
C MET A 125 -42.29 -49.80 32.39
N SER A 126 -42.38 -48.77 33.24
CA SER A 126 -42.48 -47.37 32.85
C SER A 126 -41.53 -46.49 33.68
N ARG A 127 -40.88 -45.54 33.05
CA ARG A 127 -40.07 -44.53 33.74
C ARG A 127 -40.45 -43.15 33.23
N ARG A 128 -40.77 -42.20 34.11
CA ARG A 128 -41.03 -40.81 33.76
C ARG A 128 -40.82 -39.85 34.92
N THR A 129 -40.72 -38.57 34.61
CA THR A 129 -40.81 -37.49 35.60
C THR A 129 -42.22 -36.94 35.66
N ALA A 130 -42.79 -36.86 36.87
CA ALA A 130 -44.10 -36.27 37.10
C ALA A 130 -44.17 -35.65 38.50
N ALA A 131 -44.80 -34.48 38.64
CA ALA A 131 -44.99 -33.77 39.91
C ALA A 131 -43.67 -33.66 40.73
N ASP A 132 -42.58 -33.23 40.08
CA ASP A 132 -41.23 -33.09 40.65
C ASP A 132 -40.66 -34.38 41.27
N GLN A 133 -41.17 -35.55 40.84
CA GLN A 133 -40.68 -36.86 41.21
C GLN A 133 -40.27 -37.69 39.97
N ARG A 134 -39.23 -38.49 40.10
CA ARG A 134 -38.87 -39.53 39.14
C ARG A 134 -39.58 -40.81 39.52
N VAL A 135 -40.40 -41.33 38.65
CA VAL A 135 -41.25 -42.48 38.90
C VAL A 135 -40.77 -43.69 38.08
N LEU A 136 -40.64 -44.84 38.76
CA LEU A 136 -40.40 -46.14 38.14
C LEU A 136 -41.59 -47.06 38.53
N ALA A 137 -42.27 -47.58 37.52
CA ALA A 137 -43.31 -48.63 37.72
C ALA A 137 -42.83 -49.89 37.03
N VAL A 138 -43.01 -51.07 37.77
CA VAL A 138 -42.62 -52.39 37.27
C VAL A 138 -43.75 -53.36 37.52
N HIS A 139 -44.16 -54.14 36.51
CA HIS A 139 -45.10 -55.22 36.62
C HIS A 139 -44.37 -56.49 37.07
N LEU A 140 -44.90 -57.17 38.05
CA LEU A 140 -44.31 -58.35 38.65
C LEU A 140 -44.96 -59.67 38.11
N PRO A 141 -44.22 -60.79 38.06
CA PRO A 141 -44.76 -62.09 37.56
C PRO A 141 -46.00 -62.62 38.29
N ASN A 142 -46.18 -62.17 39.51
CA ASN A 142 -47.35 -62.55 40.33
C ASN A 142 -48.59 -61.68 40.03
N GLY A 143 -48.58 -60.85 39.02
CA GLY A 143 -49.66 -59.94 38.63
C GLY A 143 -49.74 -58.66 39.47
N SER A 144 -48.90 -58.47 40.47
CA SER A 144 -48.78 -57.22 41.24
C SER A 144 -47.97 -56.18 40.46
N SER A 145 -48.09 -54.90 40.81
CA SER A 145 -47.28 -53.84 40.25
C SER A 145 -46.65 -52.99 41.33
N LEU A 146 -45.31 -52.90 41.30
CA LEU A 146 -44.52 -52.07 42.23
C LEU A 146 -44.26 -50.70 41.54
N LEU A 147 -44.69 -49.64 42.20
CA LEU A 147 -44.39 -48.23 41.78
C LEU A 147 -43.50 -47.62 42.86
N ILE A 148 -42.39 -47.04 42.46
CA ILE A 148 -41.51 -46.33 43.36
C ILE A 148 -41.19 -44.92 42.74
N SER A 149 -41.06 -43.94 43.61
CA SER A 149 -40.68 -42.58 43.14
C SER A 149 -39.70 -41.93 44.11
N LYS A 150 -38.87 -41.06 43.55
CA LYS A 150 -37.91 -40.24 44.30
C LYS A 150 -38.12 -38.78 43.97
N SER A 151 -38.11 -37.94 45.02
CA SER A 151 -38.21 -36.48 44.80
C SER A 151 -36.98 -35.95 44.07
N LEU A 152 -37.24 -35.06 43.11
CA LEU A 152 -36.21 -34.32 42.37
C LEU A 152 -35.80 -33.04 43.07
N ALA A 153 -36.48 -32.61 44.14
CA ALA A 153 -36.20 -31.33 44.83
C ALA A 153 -34.72 -31.16 45.24
N PRO A 154 -34.01 -32.20 45.79
CA PRO A 154 -32.58 -32.07 46.08
C PRO A 154 -31.73 -31.87 44.81
N THR A 155 -32.09 -32.60 43.73
CA THR A 155 -31.41 -32.51 42.44
C THR A 155 -31.60 -31.15 41.80
N ASP A 156 -32.81 -30.61 41.80
CA ASP A 156 -33.13 -29.28 41.27
C ASP A 156 -32.45 -28.18 42.07
N ALA A 157 -32.29 -28.34 43.39
CA ALA A 157 -31.50 -27.43 44.21
C ALA A 157 -30.02 -27.42 43.80
N VAL A 158 -29.43 -28.58 43.51
CA VAL A 158 -28.05 -28.68 42.99
C VAL A 158 -27.95 -28.07 41.63
N MET A 159 -28.88 -28.35 40.70
CA MET A 159 -28.90 -27.79 39.35
C MET A 159 -29.08 -26.28 39.36
N THR A 160 -29.87 -25.75 40.28
CA THR A 160 -30.04 -24.31 40.45
C THR A 160 -28.75 -23.63 40.93
N LYS A 161 -28.07 -24.23 41.93
CA LYS A 161 -26.74 -23.73 42.36
C LYS A 161 -25.73 -23.80 41.23
N LEU A 162 -25.68 -24.92 40.50
CA LEU A 162 -24.78 -25.06 39.34
C LEU A 162 -25.05 -23.97 38.30
N ARG A 163 -26.31 -23.66 37.99
CA ARG A 163 -26.71 -22.61 37.05
C ARG A 163 -26.17 -21.24 37.49
N TRP A 164 -26.30 -20.86 38.74
CA TRP A 164 -25.75 -19.62 39.26
C TRP A 164 -24.23 -19.59 39.24
N VAL A 165 -23.56 -20.68 39.58
CA VAL A 165 -22.09 -20.76 39.51
C VAL A 165 -21.61 -20.55 38.06
N LEU A 166 -22.23 -21.26 37.11
CA LEU A 166 -21.87 -21.12 35.68
C LEU A 166 -22.11 -19.69 35.15
N LEU A 167 -23.21 -19.04 35.56
CA LEU A 167 -23.49 -17.65 35.20
C LEU A 167 -22.47 -16.67 35.79
N ILE A 168 -22.11 -16.82 37.04
CA ILE A 168 -21.15 -15.92 37.72
C ILE A 168 -19.74 -16.14 37.13
N VAL A 169 -19.27 -17.35 37.06
CA VAL A 169 -17.93 -17.69 36.56
C VAL A 169 -17.81 -17.29 35.06
N GLY A 170 -18.86 -17.62 34.29
CA GLY A 170 -18.92 -17.22 32.88
C GLY A 170 -18.93 -15.72 32.69
N GLY A 171 -19.74 -15.00 33.48
CA GLY A 171 -19.79 -13.53 33.42
C GLY A 171 -18.48 -12.84 33.78
N VAL A 172 -17.81 -13.34 34.86
CA VAL A 172 -16.46 -12.85 35.23
C VAL A 172 -15.45 -13.16 34.15
N GLY A 173 -15.47 -14.36 33.56
CA GLY A 173 -14.58 -14.73 32.47
C GLY A 173 -14.73 -13.80 31.25
N VAL A 174 -15.95 -13.49 30.85
CA VAL A 174 -16.23 -12.55 29.75
C VAL A 174 -15.76 -11.13 30.10
N ALA A 175 -15.96 -10.67 31.34
CA ALA A 175 -15.52 -9.35 31.80
C ALA A 175 -13.97 -9.24 31.76
N VAL A 176 -13.26 -10.24 32.25
CA VAL A 176 -11.79 -10.29 32.18
C VAL A 176 -11.30 -10.30 30.74
N ALA A 177 -11.93 -11.10 29.87
CA ALA A 177 -11.60 -11.13 28.45
C ALA A 177 -11.83 -9.77 27.76
N ALA A 178 -12.89 -9.04 28.15
CA ALA A 178 -13.17 -7.70 27.66
C ALA A 178 -12.07 -6.69 28.02
N VAL A 179 -11.63 -6.69 29.27
CA VAL A 179 -10.54 -5.83 29.73
C VAL A 179 -9.22 -6.18 29.06
N ALA A 180 -8.84 -7.45 29.04
CA ALA A 180 -7.62 -7.92 28.41
C ALA A 180 -7.60 -7.62 26.90
N GLY A 181 -8.69 -7.92 26.19
CA GLY A 181 -8.84 -7.62 24.76
C GLY A 181 -8.78 -6.12 24.47
N GLY A 182 -9.34 -5.28 25.34
CA GLY A 182 -9.24 -3.84 25.29
C GLY A 182 -7.80 -3.33 25.40
N MET A 183 -7.05 -3.84 26.38
CA MET A 183 -5.63 -3.48 26.58
C MET A 183 -4.77 -3.87 25.39
N VAL A 184 -4.91 -5.12 24.91
CA VAL A 184 -4.14 -5.61 23.73
C VAL A 184 -4.46 -4.81 22.49
N THR A 185 -5.74 -4.53 22.22
CA THR A 185 -6.17 -3.75 21.05
C THR A 185 -5.65 -2.30 21.12
N GLN A 186 -5.65 -1.70 22.31
CA GLN A 186 -5.17 -0.34 22.51
C GLN A 186 -3.65 -0.23 22.33
N ALA A 187 -2.89 -1.21 22.85
CA ALA A 187 -1.45 -1.26 22.68
C ALA A 187 -1.05 -1.52 21.22
N GLY A 188 -1.67 -2.50 20.57
CA GLY A 188 -1.35 -2.91 19.20
C GLY A 188 -1.72 -1.87 18.13
N LEU A 189 -2.79 -1.07 18.33
CA LEU A 189 -3.22 -0.06 17.36
C LEU A 189 -2.70 1.36 17.66
N ARG A 190 -1.88 1.55 18.69
CA ARG A 190 -1.29 2.85 19.01
C ARG A 190 -0.38 3.42 17.90
N PRO A 191 0.47 2.61 17.23
CA PRO A 191 1.29 3.09 16.11
C PRO A 191 0.45 3.61 14.93
N VAL A 192 -0.67 2.96 14.60
CA VAL A 192 -1.58 3.42 13.54
C VAL A 192 -2.14 4.82 13.84
N GLY A 193 -2.49 5.08 15.11
CA GLY A 193 -2.92 6.41 15.54
C GLY A 193 -1.85 7.47 15.31
N ARG A 194 -0.58 7.18 15.63
CA ARG A 194 0.56 8.09 15.42
C ARG A 194 0.80 8.39 13.93
N LEU A 195 0.71 7.35 13.07
CA LEU A 195 0.82 7.52 11.62
C LEU A 195 -0.29 8.44 11.08
N THR A 196 -1.53 8.24 11.55
CA THR A 196 -2.66 9.09 11.16
C THR A 196 -2.43 10.55 11.58
N GLU A 197 -2.02 10.78 12.83
CA GLU A 197 -1.70 12.13 13.34
C GLU A 197 -0.55 12.79 12.56
N ALA A 198 0.47 12.02 12.17
CA ALA A 198 1.57 12.52 11.36
C ALA A 198 1.10 12.89 9.95
N ALA A 199 0.32 12.04 9.29
CA ALA A 199 -0.26 12.34 7.98
C ALA A 199 -1.15 13.60 8.02
N GLU A 200 -1.99 13.76 9.05
CA GLU A 200 -2.80 14.96 9.25
C GLU A 200 -1.95 16.20 9.54
N ARG A 201 -0.85 16.07 10.26
CA ARG A 201 0.09 17.16 10.55
C ARG A 201 0.76 17.61 9.26
N VAL A 202 1.30 16.68 8.46
CA VAL A 202 1.88 16.99 7.13
C VAL A 202 0.86 17.74 6.26
N ALA A 203 -0.37 17.24 6.19
CA ALA A 203 -1.43 17.85 5.38
C ALA A 203 -1.83 19.28 5.82
N ARG A 204 -1.67 19.63 7.11
CA ARG A 204 -2.06 20.94 7.65
C ARG A 204 -0.93 21.92 7.82
N THR A 205 0.27 21.44 8.15
CA THR A 205 1.39 22.31 8.58
C THR A 205 2.67 22.12 7.79
N ASP A 206 2.68 21.18 6.83
CA ASP A 206 3.87 20.78 6.08
C ASP A 206 5.07 20.34 6.96
N ASP A 207 4.79 19.91 8.20
CA ASP A 207 5.82 19.42 9.12
C ASP A 207 6.23 17.98 8.75
N LEU A 208 7.37 17.85 8.11
CA LEU A 208 7.93 16.60 7.57
C LEU A 208 8.84 15.86 8.57
N ARG A 209 8.70 16.12 9.89
CA ARG A 209 9.52 15.44 10.90
C ARG A 209 9.28 13.93 10.91
N PRO A 210 10.34 13.13 11.02
CA PRO A 210 10.21 11.68 11.05
C PRO A 210 9.45 11.21 12.31
N ILE A 211 8.72 10.11 12.14
CA ILE A 211 7.96 9.46 13.21
C ILE A 211 8.89 8.48 13.92
N PRO A 212 8.95 8.47 15.26
CA PRO A 212 9.73 7.48 16.00
C PRO A 212 9.26 6.05 15.69
N VAL A 213 10.20 5.19 15.30
CA VAL A 213 9.96 3.76 15.03
C VAL A 213 10.10 2.99 16.34
N PHE A 214 9.14 2.12 16.64
CA PHE A 214 9.15 1.26 17.82
C PHE A 214 8.82 -0.17 17.41
N GLY A 215 9.62 -1.12 17.90
CA GLY A 215 9.44 -2.54 17.59
C GLY A 215 10.13 -2.94 16.28
N SER A 216 9.82 -4.17 15.84
CA SER A 216 10.37 -4.77 14.61
C SER A 216 9.28 -5.52 13.82
N ASP A 217 8.03 -5.18 14.07
CA ASP A 217 6.84 -5.78 13.43
C ASP A 217 6.47 -5.09 12.11
N GLU A 218 5.37 -5.49 11.51
CA GLU A 218 4.84 -4.94 10.27
C GLU A 218 4.52 -3.45 10.41
N LEU A 219 4.13 -3.00 11.59
CA LEU A 219 3.84 -1.58 11.87
C LEU A 219 5.12 -0.75 11.97
N ALA A 220 6.20 -1.31 12.49
CA ALA A 220 7.51 -0.68 12.47
C ALA A 220 8.00 -0.49 11.02
N ARG A 221 7.91 -1.54 10.18
CA ARG A 221 8.24 -1.46 8.75
C ARG A 221 7.39 -0.43 8.00
N LEU A 222 6.09 -0.36 8.31
CA LEU A 222 5.20 0.66 7.73
C LEU A 222 5.64 2.08 8.15
N THR A 223 6.06 2.26 9.40
CA THR A 223 6.56 3.55 9.91
C THR A 223 7.86 3.95 9.22
N GLU A 224 8.77 3.00 8.98
CA GLU A 224 10.02 3.21 8.22
C GLU A 224 9.74 3.64 6.78
N ALA A 225 8.84 2.92 6.07
CA ALA A 225 8.45 3.27 4.71
C ALA A 225 7.80 4.67 4.63
N PHE A 226 6.99 5.03 5.62
CA PHE A 226 6.40 6.37 5.72
C PHE A 226 7.48 7.43 5.97
N ASN A 227 8.46 7.18 6.83
CA ASN A 227 9.59 8.08 7.06
C ASN A 227 10.44 8.27 5.80
N LEU A 228 10.66 7.22 5.01
CA LEU A 228 11.35 7.32 3.73
C LEU A 228 10.60 8.26 2.77
N MET A 229 9.29 8.14 2.70
CA MET A 229 8.45 9.05 1.91
C MET A 229 8.54 10.50 2.41
N LEU A 230 8.50 10.73 3.74
CA LEU A 230 8.65 12.07 4.32
C LEU A 230 10.01 12.67 3.98
N HIS A 231 11.08 11.88 4.03
CA HIS A 231 12.43 12.32 3.68
C HIS A 231 12.52 12.73 2.19
N ALA A 232 12.01 11.88 1.28
CA ALA A 232 11.98 12.20 -0.14
C ALA A 232 11.17 13.48 -0.44
N LEU A 233 10.05 13.68 0.27
CA LEU A 233 9.25 14.90 0.14
C LEU A 233 9.97 16.13 0.67
N ALA A 234 10.70 16.01 1.81
CA ALA A 234 11.49 17.09 2.38
C ALA A 234 12.61 17.52 1.41
N GLU A 235 13.35 16.57 0.85
CA GLU A 235 14.40 16.85 -0.14
C GLU A 235 13.83 17.50 -1.42
N SER A 236 12.68 17.04 -1.88
CA SER A 236 12.02 17.62 -3.05
C SER A 236 11.64 19.10 -2.80
N ARG A 237 11.06 19.39 -1.62
CA ARG A 237 10.71 20.76 -1.22
C ARG A 237 11.93 21.65 -1.04
N GLU A 238 12.97 21.15 -0.44
CA GLU A 238 14.22 21.92 -0.28
C GLU A 238 14.81 22.28 -1.63
N ARG A 239 14.85 21.32 -2.58
CA ARG A 239 15.29 21.57 -3.96
C ARG A 239 14.44 22.63 -4.65
N GLN A 240 13.10 22.57 -4.49
CA GLN A 240 12.18 23.55 -5.05
C GLN A 240 12.37 24.94 -4.42
N THR A 241 12.55 25.02 -3.11
CA THR A 241 12.75 26.29 -2.40
C THR A 241 14.06 26.96 -2.82
N ARG A 242 15.15 26.17 -2.93
CA ARG A 242 16.43 26.67 -3.44
C ARG A 242 16.29 27.19 -4.87
N LEU A 243 15.62 26.43 -5.74
CA LEU A 243 15.40 26.86 -7.13
C LEU A 243 14.69 28.22 -7.21
N VAL A 244 13.62 28.41 -6.43
CA VAL A 244 12.87 29.69 -6.41
C VAL A 244 13.73 30.83 -5.86
N ALA A 245 14.52 30.58 -4.81
CA ALA A 245 15.40 31.58 -4.24
C ALA A 245 16.50 32.00 -5.24
N ASP A 246 17.17 31.03 -5.85
CA ASP A 246 18.26 31.25 -6.82
C ASP A 246 17.72 31.98 -8.07
N ALA A 247 16.59 31.52 -8.61
CA ALA A 247 15.90 32.20 -9.74
C ALA A 247 15.54 33.63 -9.39
N GLY A 248 15.04 33.91 -8.19
CA GLY A 248 14.70 35.23 -7.72
C GLY A 248 15.92 36.17 -7.65
N HIS A 249 17.07 35.65 -7.27
CA HIS A 249 18.34 36.41 -7.28
C HIS A 249 18.84 36.69 -8.68
N GLU A 250 18.85 35.69 -9.56
CA GLU A 250 19.36 35.83 -10.94
C GLU A 250 18.45 36.66 -11.85
N LEU A 251 17.15 36.72 -11.60
CA LEU A 251 16.22 37.58 -12.30
C LEU A 251 16.33 39.05 -11.85
N ARG A 252 16.68 39.32 -10.60
CA ARG A 252 16.75 40.68 -10.04
C ARG A 252 17.83 41.52 -10.68
N THR A 253 18.99 40.93 -10.95
CA THR A 253 20.16 41.66 -11.51
C THR A 253 19.88 42.22 -12.91
N PRO A 254 19.50 41.43 -13.93
CA PRO A 254 19.22 41.96 -15.27
C PRO A 254 17.99 42.87 -15.29
N LEU A 255 16.97 42.60 -14.43
CA LEU A 255 15.80 43.47 -14.33
C LEU A 255 16.17 44.87 -13.77
N THR A 256 17.09 44.93 -12.80
CA THR A 256 17.58 46.24 -12.28
C THR A 256 18.37 47.01 -13.32
N SER A 257 19.25 46.32 -14.05
CA SER A 257 20.01 46.92 -15.15
C SER A 257 19.10 47.38 -16.27
N LEU A 258 18.15 46.55 -16.71
CA LEU A 258 17.14 46.91 -17.71
C LEU A 258 16.36 48.16 -17.29
N ARG A 259 15.90 48.21 -16.03
CA ARG A 259 15.20 49.40 -15.51
C ARG A 259 16.06 50.64 -15.59
N THR A 260 17.32 50.56 -15.16
CA THR A 260 18.26 51.72 -15.23
C THR A 260 18.47 52.19 -16.66
N ASN A 261 18.69 51.27 -17.58
CA ASN A 261 18.89 51.58 -18.99
C ASN A 261 17.64 52.23 -19.65
N VAL A 262 16.44 51.73 -19.31
CA VAL A 262 15.16 52.29 -19.74
C VAL A 262 14.94 53.68 -19.11
N GLU A 263 15.25 53.88 -17.82
CA GLU A 263 15.16 55.18 -17.14
C GLU A 263 16.10 56.22 -17.83
N LEU A 264 17.32 55.80 -18.22
CA LEU A 264 18.26 56.65 -18.99
C LEU A 264 17.73 56.99 -20.37
N LEU A 265 17.14 56.03 -21.12
CA LEU A 265 16.50 56.28 -22.42
C LEU A 265 15.34 57.29 -22.30
N ILE A 266 14.52 57.16 -21.26
CA ILE A 266 13.41 58.09 -21.02
C ILE A 266 13.94 59.48 -20.66
N ALA A 267 14.95 59.57 -19.78
CA ALA A 267 15.55 60.83 -19.36
C ALA A 267 16.21 61.56 -20.54
N SER A 268 16.92 60.85 -21.40
CA SER A 268 17.58 61.42 -22.60
C SER A 268 16.60 61.89 -23.68
N SER A 269 15.37 61.36 -23.67
CA SER A 269 14.30 61.72 -24.60
C SER A 269 13.41 62.86 -24.09
N ALA A 270 13.64 63.36 -22.86
CA ALA A 270 12.81 64.41 -22.24
C ALA A 270 13.05 65.80 -22.91
N PRO A 271 12.02 66.66 -23.05
CA PRO A 271 12.18 68.02 -23.59
C PRO A 271 13.17 68.82 -22.72
N GLY A 272 14.27 69.29 -23.36
CA GLY A 272 15.32 70.07 -22.72
C GLY A 272 16.48 69.28 -22.15
N ALA A 273 16.50 67.96 -22.29
CA ALA A 273 17.65 67.16 -21.94
C ALA A 273 18.84 67.39 -22.83
N PRO A 274 20.10 67.35 -22.34
CA PRO A 274 21.25 67.41 -23.25
C PRO A 274 21.23 66.18 -24.16
N PRO A 275 21.45 66.38 -25.51
CA PRO A 275 21.40 65.29 -26.47
C PRO A 275 22.58 64.33 -26.18
N LEU A 276 22.26 63.05 -26.00
CA LEU A 276 23.28 61.99 -26.00
C LEU A 276 23.85 61.85 -27.42
N PRO A 277 25.15 61.57 -27.58
CA PRO A 277 25.73 61.16 -28.82
C PRO A 277 24.96 60.03 -29.48
N GLU A 278 24.79 60.04 -30.79
CA GLU A 278 23.99 59.04 -31.52
C GLU A 278 24.50 57.59 -31.25
N GLN A 279 25.81 57.48 -31.13
CA GLN A 279 26.45 56.20 -30.81
C GLN A 279 26.05 55.67 -29.40
N GLU A 280 26.09 56.51 -28.35
CA GLU A 280 25.70 56.15 -27.00
C GLU A 280 24.23 55.78 -26.91
N MET A 281 23.37 56.45 -27.69
CA MET A 281 21.95 56.11 -27.79
C MET A 281 21.72 54.75 -28.49
N ALA A 282 22.52 54.45 -29.52
CA ALA A 282 22.46 53.14 -30.20
C ALA A 282 22.95 52.02 -29.28
N ASP A 283 24.04 52.23 -28.56
CA ASP A 283 24.60 51.29 -27.62
C ASP A 283 23.61 51.01 -26.47
N LEU A 284 22.99 52.04 -25.90
CA LEU A 284 21.98 51.91 -24.84
C LEU A 284 20.73 51.11 -25.29
N ARG A 285 20.30 51.31 -26.56
CA ARG A 285 19.19 50.50 -27.14
C ARG A 285 19.60 49.04 -27.34
N ALA A 286 20.82 48.81 -27.83
CA ALA A 286 21.36 47.47 -28.00
C ALA A 286 21.43 46.72 -26.65
N ASP A 287 21.89 47.40 -25.59
CA ASP A 287 21.95 46.85 -24.25
C ASP A 287 20.55 46.46 -23.71
N VAL A 288 19.53 47.30 -23.92
CA VAL A 288 18.15 47.00 -23.52
C VAL A 288 17.64 45.75 -24.24
N ILE A 289 17.86 45.63 -25.55
CA ILE A 289 17.44 44.47 -26.34
C ILE A 289 18.15 43.20 -25.85
N ALA A 290 19.47 43.27 -25.66
CA ALA A 290 20.27 42.14 -25.17
C ALA A 290 19.81 41.66 -23.80
N GLN A 291 19.45 42.57 -22.88
CA GLN A 291 18.93 42.22 -21.56
C GLN A 291 17.54 41.60 -21.62
N ILE A 292 16.66 42.01 -22.51
CA ILE A 292 15.36 41.38 -22.75
C ILE A 292 15.54 39.97 -23.28
N GLU A 293 16.46 39.73 -24.20
CA GLU A 293 16.76 38.40 -24.74
C GLU A 293 17.36 37.49 -23.67
N GLU A 294 18.26 38.01 -22.83
CA GLU A 294 18.83 37.27 -21.68
C GLU A 294 17.74 36.86 -20.69
N LEU A 295 16.86 37.79 -20.31
CA LEU A 295 15.71 37.49 -19.43
C LEU A 295 14.78 36.43 -20.03
N SER A 296 14.49 36.53 -21.34
CA SER A 296 13.63 35.59 -22.05
C SER A 296 14.23 34.18 -22.05
N THR A 297 15.53 34.08 -22.26
CA THR A 297 16.29 32.82 -22.21
C THR A 297 16.27 32.24 -20.80
N LEU A 298 16.54 33.06 -19.77
CA LEU A 298 16.57 32.65 -18.38
C LEU A 298 15.21 32.12 -17.90
N VAL A 299 14.11 32.80 -18.27
CA VAL A 299 12.74 32.35 -17.99
C VAL A 299 12.45 31.04 -18.71
N GLY A 300 12.86 30.88 -19.96
CA GLY A 300 12.75 29.64 -20.72
C GLY A 300 13.45 28.47 -20.02
N ASP A 301 14.72 28.67 -19.66
CA ASP A 301 15.54 27.68 -18.95
C ASP A 301 14.93 27.28 -17.59
N LEU A 302 14.37 28.26 -16.86
CA LEU A 302 13.70 28.01 -15.58
C LEU A 302 12.43 27.16 -15.72
N VAL A 303 11.58 27.46 -16.71
CA VAL A 303 10.39 26.66 -17.03
C VAL A 303 10.78 25.25 -17.41
N ASP A 304 11.86 25.10 -18.16
CA ASP A 304 12.36 23.81 -18.59
C ASP A 304 12.90 22.96 -17.43
N LEU A 305 13.58 23.57 -16.46
CA LEU A 305 14.02 22.90 -15.23
C LEU A 305 12.84 22.43 -14.36
N THR A 306 11.74 23.20 -14.33
CA THR A 306 10.56 22.82 -13.54
C THR A 306 9.71 21.74 -14.22
N ARG A 307 9.71 21.64 -15.54
CA ARG A 307 8.98 20.61 -16.29
C ARG A 307 9.58 19.23 -16.11
N GLY A 308 10.90 19.12 -15.96
CA GLY A 308 11.57 17.84 -15.73
C GLY A 308 11.20 17.14 -14.41
N ASP A 309 10.65 17.90 -13.43
CA ASP A 309 10.28 17.35 -12.11
C ASP A 309 8.78 16.94 -12.01
N VAL A 310 7.89 17.32 -12.93
CA VAL A 310 6.42 17.24 -12.73
C VAL A 310 5.62 16.65 -13.90
N GLY A 311 6.23 16.34 -15.06
CA GLY A 311 5.52 15.84 -16.23
C GLY A 311 5.65 14.33 -16.42
N GLU A 312 4.60 13.65 -16.90
CA GLU A 312 4.76 12.34 -17.57
C GLU A 312 5.70 12.55 -18.76
N VAL A 313 6.98 12.23 -18.55
CA VAL A 313 7.98 12.25 -19.63
C VAL A 313 7.63 11.10 -20.57
N ILE A 314 7.18 11.43 -21.77
CA ILE A 314 6.94 10.42 -22.80
C ILE A 314 8.30 9.88 -23.24
N HIS A 315 8.57 8.64 -22.86
CA HIS A 315 9.74 7.93 -23.33
C HIS A 315 9.41 7.27 -24.66
N GLU A 316 10.15 7.66 -25.69
CA GLU A 316 10.01 7.16 -27.05
C GLU A 316 11.39 6.76 -27.62
N PRO A 317 11.44 5.95 -28.67
CA PRO A 317 12.69 5.70 -29.39
C PRO A 317 13.13 7.00 -30.10
N VAL A 318 14.29 7.53 -29.74
CA VAL A 318 14.87 8.77 -30.27
C VAL A 318 16.14 8.47 -31.01
N ASP A 319 16.23 8.88 -32.28
CA ASP A 319 17.48 8.90 -33.04
C ASP A 319 18.31 10.11 -32.62
N LEU A 320 19.45 9.85 -31.97
CA LEU A 320 20.33 10.93 -31.49
C LEU A 320 21.00 11.68 -32.65
N GLY A 321 21.21 11.03 -33.79
CA GLY A 321 21.70 11.69 -35.00
C GLY A 321 20.77 12.77 -35.49
N GLU A 322 19.46 12.48 -35.59
CA GLU A 322 18.47 13.50 -35.98
C GLU A 322 18.38 14.63 -34.97
N VAL A 323 18.57 14.35 -33.68
CA VAL A 323 18.59 15.40 -32.62
C VAL A 323 19.79 16.29 -32.80
N ILE A 324 20.98 15.75 -33.12
CA ILE A 324 22.20 16.48 -33.38
C ILE A 324 22.02 17.36 -34.61
N ASP A 325 21.51 16.84 -35.72
CA ASP A 325 21.30 17.58 -36.97
C ASP A 325 20.35 18.76 -36.78
N ARG A 326 19.21 18.55 -36.10
CA ARG A 326 18.26 19.63 -35.83
C ARG A 326 18.84 20.73 -34.92
N SER A 327 19.65 20.32 -33.94
CA SER A 327 20.34 21.28 -33.05
C SER A 327 21.39 22.07 -33.79
N LEU A 328 22.16 21.40 -34.63
CA LEU A 328 23.19 22.01 -35.48
C LEU A 328 22.63 23.09 -36.42
N GLU A 329 21.49 22.82 -37.07
CA GLU A 329 20.82 23.82 -37.92
C GLU A 329 20.42 25.09 -37.14
N ARG A 330 20.03 24.92 -35.87
CA ARG A 330 19.66 26.06 -35.00
C ARG A 330 20.87 26.89 -34.60
N VAL A 331 21.96 26.23 -34.21
CA VAL A 331 23.18 26.93 -33.78
C VAL A 331 23.85 27.63 -34.94
N ARG A 332 23.95 26.99 -36.12
CA ARG A 332 24.50 27.61 -37.36
C ARG A 332 23.75 28.88 -37.77
N ARG A 333 22.45 28.99 -37.54
CA ARG A 333 21.69 30.23 -37.81
C ARG A 333 22.03 31.36 -36.84
N ARG A 334 22.51 31.08 -35.65
CA ARG A 334 22.88 32.10 -34.64
C ARG A 334 24.35 32.48 -34.74
N ARG A 335 25.20 31.54 -35.09
CA ARG A 335 26.66 31.67 -35.17
C ARG A 335 27.15 31.15 -36.51
N ASN A 336 26.94 31.97 -37.55
CA ASN A 336 27.36 31.67 -38.91
C ASN A 336 28.86 31.86 -39.15
N ASP A 337 29.57 32.39 -38.16
CA ASP A 337 31.02 32.61 -38.10
C ASP A 337 31.79 31.42 -37.55
N ILE A 338 31.11 30.35 -37.10
CA ILE A 338 31.71 29.13 -36.53
C ILE A 338 31.56 27.97 -37.52
N GLU A 339 32.64 27.22 -37.70
CA GLU A 339 32.63 25.97 -38.45
C GLU A 339 32.34 24.79 -37.51
N PHE A 340 31.51 23.82 -37.98
CA PHE A 340 31.18 22.62 -37.21
C PHE A 340 31.72 21.38 -37.91
N ASP A 341 32.65 20.68 -37.23
CA ASP A 341 33.16 19.37 -37.63
C ASP A 341 32.30 18.28 -36.97
N VAL A 342 31.49 17.56 -37.76
CA VAL A 342 30.43 16.70 -37.26
C VAL A 342 30.63 15.27 -37.75
N GLU A 343 30.84 14.36 -36.83
CA GLU A 343 30.94 12.90 -37.04
C GLU A 343 29.88 12.18 -36.19
N VAL A 344 28.85 11.61 -36.84
CA VAL A 344 27.72 10.99 -36.13
C VAL A 344 27.59 9.52 -36.53
N THR A 345 27.67 8.65 -35.56
CA THR A 345 27.29 7.22 -35.72
C THR A 345 25.81 7.05 -35.34
N PRO A 346 24.98 6.37 -36.16
CA PRO A 346 23.56 6.19 -35.87
C PRO A 346 23.35 5.47 -34.52
N TRP A 347 22.61 6.14 -33.61
CA TRP A 347 22.39 5.65 -32.25
C TRP A 347 20.99 5.95 -31.76
N GLN A 348 20.27 4.93 -31.27
CA GLN A 348 18.93 5.05 -30.74
C GLN A 348 18.93 5.01 -29.21
N ILE A 349 18.19 5.94 -28.59
CA ILE A 349 17.97 6.04 -27.15
C ILE A 349 16.48 5.95 -26.90
N PHE A 350 16.08 5.25 -25.83
CA PHE A 350 14.70 5.29 -25.36
C PHE A 350 14.59 6.35 -24.27
N GLY A 351 13.92 7.48 -24.58
CA GLY A 351 13.90 8.62 -23.67
C GLY A 351 13.05 9.81 -24.11
N ASP A 352 13.27 10.94 -23.45
CA ASP A 352 12.63 12.23 -23.72
C ASP A 352 13.29 12.95 -24.90
N SER A 353 12.63 12.92 -26.05
CA SER A 353 13.09 13.58 -27.27
C SER A 353 13.28 15.11 -27.11
N ALA A 354 12.40 15.77 -26.36
CA ALA A 354 12.49 17.21 -26.11
C ALA A 354 13.65 17.55 -25.16
N GLY A 355 13.83 16.75 -24.11
CA GLY A 355 14.95 16.87 -23.17
C GLY A 355 16.29 16.64 -23.86
N LEU A 356 16.44 15.57 -24.63
CA LEU A 356 17.64 15.27 -25.39
C LEU A 356 17.98 16.39 -26.39
N SER A 357 16.99 16.91 -27.14
CA SER A 357 17.18 18.02 -28.05
C SER A 357 17.68 19.29 -27.35
N ARG A 358 17.16 19.57 -26.15
CA ARG A 358 17.63 20.69 -25.31
C ARG A 358 19.06 20.48 -24.82
N ALA A 359 19.40 19.29 -24.36
CA ALA A 359 20.74 18.99 -23.86
C ALA A 359 21.77 19.15 -24.97
N VAL A 360 21.52 18.61 -26.16
CA VAL A 360 22.40 18.72 -27.33
C VAL A 360 22.53 20.17 -27.76
N LEU A 361 21.41 20.91 -27.85
CA LEU A 361 21.42 22.34 -28.21
C LEU A 361 22.25 23.15 -27.20
N ASN A 362 22.08 22.96 -25.92
CA ASN A 362 22.84 23.66 -24.87
C ASN A 362 24.34 23.37 -24.93
N LEU A 363 24.72 22.13 -25.24
CA LEU A 363 26.13 21.78 -25.45
C LEU A 363 26.72 22.53 -26.64
N MET A 364 26.03 22.50 -27.77
CA MET A 364 26.50 23.15 -29.01
C MET A 364 26.50 24.69 -28.91
N ASP A 365 25.45 25.30 -28.37
CA ASP A 365 25.37 26.73 -28.13
C ASP A 365 26.50 27.19 -27.19
N ASN A 366 26.81 26.40 -26.14
CA ASN A 366 27.90 26.70 -25.23
C ASN A 366 29.26 26.62 -25.92
N ALA A 367 29.53 25.57 -26.68
CA ALA A 367 30.77 25.43 -27.44
C ALA A 367 30.94 26.55 -28.49
N ALA A 368 29.89 26.88 -29.24
CA ALA A 368 29.90 27.99 -30.21
C ALA A 368 30.10 29.35 -29.56
N LYS A 369 29.55 29.58 -28.37
CA LYS A 369 29.70 30.82 -27.60
C LYS A 369 31.14 31.06 -27.18
N TRP A 370 31.86 30.01 -26.73
CA TRP A 370 33.22 30.13 -26.23
C TRP A 370 34.28 30.01 -27.31
N SER A 371 33.93 29.50 -28.48
CA SER A 371 34.85 29.46 -29.63
C SER A 371 35.14 30.87 -30.16
N PRO A 372 36.40 31.17 -30.56
CA PRO A 372 36.72 32.40 -31.23
C PRO A 372 36.03 32.50 -32.62
N SER A 373 35.78 33.70 -33.11
CA SER A 373 35.23 33.89 -34.46
C SER A 373 36.14 33.21 -35.49
N GLY A 374 35.53 32.45 -36.41
CA GLY A 374 36.23 31.63 -37.40
C GLY A 374 36.80 30.32 -36.81
N GLY A 375 36.50 30.03 -35.54
CA GLY A 375 36.92 28.80 -34.91
C GLY A 375 36.06 27.60 -35.29
N THR A 376 36.50 26.39 -34.92
CA THR A 376 35.83 25.11 -35.20
C THR A 376 35.28 24.51 -33.93
N VAL A 377 34.03 24.01 -33.95
CA VAL A 377 33.41 23.21 -32.89
C VAL A 377 33.29 21.79 -33.39
N GLY A 378 33.89 20.86 -32.64
CA GLY A 378 33.79 19.40 -32.92
C GLY A 378 32.54 18.83 -32.26
N VAL A 379 31.79 17.99 -33.01
CA VAL A 379 30.63 17.24 -32.52
C VAL A 379 30.77 15.82 -32.97
N LYS A 380 31.08 14.91 -32.04
CA LYS A 380 31.36 13.51 -32.38
C LYS A 380 30.46 12.59 -31.56
N LEU A 381 29.63 11.79 -32.25
CA LEU A 381 28.87 10.70 -31.62
C LEU A 381 29.46 9.37 -32.06
N ARG A 382 30.01 8.65 -31.10
CA ARG A 382 30.66 7.35 -31.35
C ARG A 382 30.12 6.26 -30.45
N GLN A 383 29.97 5.06 -30.98
CA GLN A 383 29.66 3.89 -30.21
C GLN A 383 30.89 3.48 -29.40
N LEU A 384 30.76 3.33 -28.07
CA LEU A 384 31.80 2.77 -27.19
C LEU A 384 31.68 1.27 -27.03
N ASN A 385 30.45 0.80 -26.90
CA ASN A 385 30.12 -0.63 -26.74
C ASN A 385 28.68 -0.88 -27.22
N PRO A 386 28.18 -2.13 -27.24
CA PRO A 386 26.82 -2.44 -27.72
C PRO A 386 25.67 -1.72 -27.03
N THR A 387 25.89 -1.18 -25.82
CA THR A 387 24.85 -0.58 -24.98
C THR A 387 25.09 0.90 -24.67
N HIS A 388 26.21 1.50 -25.06
CA HIS A 388 26.53 2.88 -24.76
C HIS A 388 27.20 3.58 -25.93
N ALA A 389 26.83 4.82 -26.17
CA ALA A 389 27.52 5.77 -27.04
C ALA A 389 28.01 6.97 -26.24
N GLU A 390 29.02 7.63 -26.80
CA GLU A 390 29.60 8.85 -26.25
C GLU A 390 29.43 9.98 -27.26
N LEU A 391 28.73 11.02 -26.83
CA LEU A 391 28.66 12.31 -27.54
C LEU A 391 29.75 13.21 -26.97
N VAL A 392 30.62 13.71 -27.82
CA VAL A 392 31.68 14.67 -27.47
C VAL A 392 31.43 15.96 -28.19
N VAL A 393 31.32 17.06 -27.45
CA VAL A 393 31.27 18.42 -28.00
C VAL A 393 32.49 19.18 -27.55
N SER A 394 33.31 19.65 -28.49
CA SER A 394 34.62 20.25 -28.24
C SER A 394 34.69 21.67 -28.83
N ASP A 395 35.20 22.60 -28.04
CA ASP A 395 35.50 23.98 -28.47
C ASP A 395 37.01 24.28 -28.33
N HIS A 396 37.41 25.40 -28.91
CA HIS A 396 38.78 25.93 -28.82
C HIS A 396 38.80 27.27 -28.02
N GLY A 397 37.93 27.37 -27.04
CA GLY A 397 37.84 28.50 -26.13
C GLY A 397 38.91 28.51 -25.02
N PRO A 398 38.70 29.34 -24.00
CA PRO A 398 39.69 29.53 -22.93
C PRO A 398 39.85 28.29 -22.00
N GLY A 399 39.01 27.27 -22.18
CA GLY A 399 38.99 26.07 -21.32
C GLY A 399 38.33 26.31 -19.97
N ILE A 400 38.22 25.21 -19.17
CA ILE A 400 37.63 25.21 -17.83
C ILE A 400 38.69 24.75 -16.81
N PRO A 401 39.06 25.60 -15.83
CA PRO A 401 39.99 25.22 -14.78
C PRO A 401 39.58 23.93 -14.06
N VAL A 402 40.51 23.07 -13.76
CA VAL A 402 40.23 21.74 -13.14
C VAL A 402 39.40 21.87 -11.86
N ALA A 403 39.61 22.90 -11.06
CA ALA A 403 38.86 23.16 -9.82
C ALA A 403 37.38 23.52 -10.09
N GLU A 404 37.03 24.02 -11.29
CA GLU A 404 35.68 24.44 -11.66
C GLU A 404 34.91 23.38 -12.46
N ARG A 405 35.57 22.33 -12.98
CA ARG A 405 34.96 21.31 -13.86
C ARG A 405 33.77 20.57 -13.22
N ALA A 406 33.76 20.36 -11.91
CA ALA A 406 32.61 19.80 -11.21
C ALA A 406 31.49 20.82 -11.01
N LEU A 407 31.84 22.08 -10.86
CA LEU A 407 30.91 23.16 -10.55
C LEU A 407 30.18 23.71 -11.78
N VAL A 408 30.74 23.58 -12.99
CA VAL A 408 30.08 24.11 -14.21
C VAL A 408 28.76 23.45 -14.54
N PHE A 409 28.44 22.31 -13.95
CA PHE A 409 27.15 21.63 -14.03
C PHE A 409 26.18 22.00 -12.92
N GLU A 410 26.61 22.84 -11.94
CA GLU A 410 25.70 23.34 -10.91
C GLU A 410 24.89 24.52 -11.45
N ARG A 411 23.67 24.65 -10.95
CA ARG A 411 22.72 25.70 -11.39
C ARG A 411 23.28 27.08 -11.10
N PHE A 412 23.15 27.99 -12.05
CA PHE A 412 23.61 29.39 -11.96
C PHE A 412 25.11 29.56 -11.75
N PHE A 413 25.91 28.50 -11.86
CA PHE A 413 27.36 28.63 -11.75
C PHE A 413 27.92 29.28 -13.00
N ARG A 414 28.76 30.29 -12.79
CA ARG A 414 29.51 31.00 -13.85
C ARG A 414 30.93 31.24 -13.35
N SER A 415 31.90 30.81 -14.13
CA SER A 415 33.33 31.11 -13.85
C SER A 415 33.58 32.60 -13.81
N THR A 416 34.68 33.03 -13.20
CA THR A 416 35.06 34.45 -13.15
C THR A 416 35.22 35.07 -14.53
N THR A 417 35.72 34.31 -15.50
CA THR A 417 35.85 34.70 -16.91
C THR A 417 34.49 34.73 -17.62
N ALA A 418 33.55 33.89 -17.26
CA ALA A 418 32.23 33.80 -17.85
C ALA A 418 31.28 34.93 -17.41
N ARG A 419 31.57 35.64 -16.32
CA ARG A 419 30.68 36.71 -15.80
C ARG A 419 30.56 37.92 -16.75
N ALA A 420 31.52 38.13 -17.57
CA ALA A 420 31.52 39.22 -18.57
C ALA A 420 30.70 38.89 -19.86
N MET A 421 30.30 37.61 -20.04
CA MET A 421 29.59 37.15 -21.23
C MET A 421 28.10 36.91 -20.89
N PRO A 422 27.14 37.18 -21.79
CA PRO A 422 25.73 36.92 -21.54
C PRO A 422 25.45 35.42 -21.30
N GLY A 423 24.53 35.09 -20.39
CA GLY A 423 24.09 33.71 -20.18
C GLY A 423 23.66 33.40 -18.74
N SER A 424 22.67 32.52 -18.61
CA SER A 424 21.97 32.17 -17.35
C SER A 424 22.74 31.27 -16.36
N GLY A 425 23.78 30.57 -16.81
CA GLY A 425 24.43 29.53 -16.03
C GLY A 425 23.56 28.28 -15.81
N LEU A 426 22.45 28.15 -16.53
CA LEU A 426 21.53 27.01 -16.43
C LEU A 426 21.74 25.95 -17.51
N GLY A 427 22.31 26.31 -18.67
CA GLY A 427 22.42 25.39 -19.81
C GLY A 427 23.11 24.06 -19.49
N LEU A 428 24.29 24.10 -18.85
CA LEU A 428 25.01 22.86 -18.46
C LEU A 428 24.33 22.12 -17.31
N ALA A 429 23.62 22.79 -16.42
CA ALA A 429 22.80 22.14 -15.40
C ALA A 429 21.61 21.38 -16.01
N ILE A 430 21.00 21.94 -17.06
CA ILE A 430 19.95 21.25 -17.86
C ILE A 430 20.55 20.00 -18.54
N VAL A 431 21.74 20.12 -19.13
CA VAL A 431 22.46 18.96 -19.72
C VAL A 431 22.66 17.86 -18.68
N LYS A 432 23.19 18.20 -17.50
CA LYS A 432 23.38 17.26 -16.40
C LYS A 432 22.07 16.56 -16.02
N GLN A 433 21.01 17.31 -15.81
CA GLN A 433 19.69 16.78 -15.44
C GLN A 433 19.17 15.78 -16.48
N VAL A 434 19.20 16.16 -17.76
CA VAL A 434 18.73 15.31 -18.86
C VAL A 434 19.56 14.04 -18.97
N VAL A 435 20.88 14.14 -18.95
CA VAL A 435 21.78 12.99 -19.07
C VAL A 435 21.59 12.01 -17.92
N LEU A 436 21.51 12.50 -16.67
CA LEU A 436 21.27 11.66 -15.51
C LEU A 436 19.88 10.99 -15.54
N ASN A 437 18.85 11.69 -15.99
CA ASN A 437 17.50 11.12 -16.15
C ASN A 437 17.46 9.99 -17.21
N HIS A 438 18.40 10.00 -18.17
CA HIS A 438 18.56 8.94 -19.15
C HIS A 438 19.57 7.85 -18.72
N GLY A 439 20.02 7.86 -17.45
CA GLY A 439 20.99 6.89 -16.94
C GLY A 439 22.41 7.07 -17.49
N GLY A 440 22.73 8.25 -18.02
CA GLY A 440 24.02 8.61 -18.56
C GLY A 440 24.99 9.21 -17.55
N ALA A 441 26.16 9.60 -18.03
CA ALA A 441 27.21 10.28 -17.25
C ALA A 441 27.87 11.40 -18.05
N LEU A 442 28.49 12.35 -17.34
CA LEU A 442 29.17 13.51 -17.93
C LEU A 442 30.58 13.66 -17.37
N ARG A 443 31.49 14.14 -18.22
CA ARG A 443 32.82 14.57 -17.81
C ARG A 443 33.30 15.75 -18.68
N VAL A 444 34.23 16.53 -18.16
CA VAL A 444 34.84 17.69 -18.84
C VAL A 444 36.35 17.54 -18.87
N GLU A 445 36.95 17.79 -20.03
CA GLU A 445 38.40 17.72 -20.23
C GLU A 445 38.83 18.88 -21.10
N ASP A 446 40.13 19.12 -21.22
CA ASP A 446 40.69 20.06 -22.19
C ASP A 446 40.62 19.44 -23.59
N THR A 447 40.31 20.23 -24.59
CA THR A 447 40.33 19.80 -26.00
C THR A 447 41.74 19.48 -26.47
N VAL A 448 42.71 20.29 -26.05
CA VAL A 448 44.13 20.10 -26.31
C VAL A 448 44.86 20.12 -24.97
N GLU A 449 45.34 18.98 -24.51
CA GLU A 449 46.07 18.89 -23.25
C GLU A 449 47.34 19.77 -23.28
N GLY A 450 47.40 20.70 -22.33
CA GLY A 450 48.49 21.67 -22.27
C GLY A 450 48.47 22.74 -23.39
N GLY A 451 47.38 22.88 -24.15
CA GLY A 451 47.19 23.90 -25.13
C GLY A 451 47.01 25.30 -24.52
N ASP A 452 47.29 26.35 -25.32
CA ASP A 452 47.01 27.73 -24.96
C ASP A 452 46.35 28.45 -26.16
N PRO A 453 45.03 28.62 -26.17
CA PRO A 453 44.05 28.13 -25.17
C PRO A 453 43.81 26.62 -25.21
N PRO A 454 43.46 25.99 -24.06
CA PRO A 454 43.28 24.53 -23.98
C PRO A 454 41.99 24.02 -24.61
N GLY A 455 40.98 24.91 -24.83
CA GLY A 455 39.64 24.50 -25.25
C GLY A 455 38.90 23.69 -24.20
N THR A 456 37.62 23.35 -24.48
CA THR A 456 36.81 22.52 -23.62
C THR A 456 36.18 21.37 -24.41
N SER A 457 36.30 20.16 -23.94
CA SER A 457 35.59 18.96 -24.43
C SER A 457 34.63 18.44 -23.36
N ILE A 458 33.34 18.43 -23.66
CA ILE A 458 32.32 17.83 -22.80
C ILE A 458 31.93 16.49 -23.38
N TYR A 459 32.11 15.45 -22.56
CA TYR A 459 31.81 14.07 -22.88
C TYR A 459 30.51 13.67 -22.20
N VAL A 460 29.59 13.13 -22.98
CA VAL A 460 28.27 12.67 -22.53
C VAL A 460 28.13 11.19 -22.89
N LEU A 461 28.12 10.35 -21.89
CA LEU A 461 27.85 8.91 -22.03
C LEU A 461 26.35 8.67 -21.95
N LEU A 462 25.78 7.98 -22.94
CA LEU A 462 24.35 7.69 -23.00
C LEU A 462 24.10 6.21 -23.31
N PRO A 463 23.17 5.57 -22.57
CA PRO A 463 22.76 4.20 -22.89
C PRO A 463 21.87 4.19 -24.13
N GLY A 464 21.89 3.08 -24.89
CA GLY A 464 21.09 2.91 -26.08
C GLY A 464 21.56 1.71 -26.91
N HIS A 465 21.26 1.73 -28.19
CA HIS A 465 21.70 0.71 -29.14
C HIS A 465 21.93 1.31 -30.53
N PRO A 466 22.81 0.67 -31.34
CA PRO A 466 23.06 1.14 -32.71
C PRO A 466 21.82 0.94 -33.57
N ILE A 467 21.54 1.94 -34.43
CA ILE A 467 20.53 1.79 -35.47
C ILE A 467 21.16 0.96 -36.58
N HIS A 468 20.72 -0.26 -36.77
CA HIS A 468 21.10 -1.09 -37.90
C HIS A 468 20.35 -0.53 -39.13
N THR A 469 21.01 0.24 -39.95
CA THR A 469 20.50 0.56 -41.27
C THR A 469 20.47 -0.77 -42.05
N ALA A 470 19.28 -1.29 -42.26
CA ALA A 470 19.15 -2.43 -43.18
C ALA A 470 19.70 -1.96 -44.55
N GLU A 471 20.86 -2.46 -44.94
CA GLU A 471 21.29 -2.33 -46.34
C GLU A 471 20.16 -2.95 -47.17
N TYR A 472 19.44 -2.12 -47.89
CA TYR A 472 18.60 -2.62 -48.99
C TYR A 472 19.54 -3.37 -49.96
N PRO A 473 19.32 -4.65 -50.23
CA PRO A 473 20.09 -5.35 -51.24
C PRO A 473 19.83 -4.58 -52.53
N THR A 474 20.89 -4.00 -53.06
CA THR A 474 20.89 -3.43 -54.42
C THR A 474 20.43 -4.55 -55.35
N ALA A 475 19.26 -4.36 -55.96
CA ALA A 475 18.73 -5.24 -57.00
C ALA A 475 19.74 -5.31 -58.14
N GLY A 476 20.53 -6.37 -58.10
CA GLY A 476 21.30 -6.82 -59.27
C GLY A 476 20.29 -7.20 -60.34
N THR A 477 20.32 -6.46 -61.43
CA THR A 477 19.72 -6.78 -62.72
C THR A 477 20.20 -8.15 -63.20
N ASP A 478 19.34 -9.19 -63.06
CA ASP A 478 19.32 -10.27 -64.01
C ASP A 478 17.87 -10.72 -64.23
N ALA A 479 17.38 -10.39 -65.42
CA ALA A 479 16.09 -10.82 -65.91
C ALA A 479 16.27 -12.23 -66.53
N THR A 480 15.50 -13.19 -66.04
CA THR A 480 14.81 -14.27 -66.81
C THR A 480 14.35 -15.36 -65.84
N ASP A 481 13.14 -15.46 -65.53
CA ASP A 481 12.23 -16.55 -65.96
C ASP A 481 10.85 -16.42 -65.30
N VAL A 482 9.85 -16.53 -66.14
CA VAL A 482 8.43 -16.40 -65.82
C VAL A 482 7.90 -17.77 -65.44
N SER A 483 7.32 -17.92 -64.25
CA SER A 483 6.33 -18.97 -63.98
C SER A 483 5.36 -18.49 -62.89
N ALA A 484 4.06 -18.55 -63.23
CA ALA A 484 2.92 -18.07 -62.47
C ALA A 484 2.66 -18.87 -61.15
N PRO A 485 1.96 -18.25 -60.18
CA PRO A 485 1.63 -18.87 -58.90
C PRO A 485 0.34 -19.70 -58.95
N PRO A 486 0.18 -20.74 -58.12
CA PRO A 486 -1.14 -21.36 -57.85
C PRO A 486 -1.86 -20.67 -56.70
N SER A 487 -3.17 -20.55 -56.88
CA SER A 487 -4.18 -19.97 -55.97
C SER A 487 -4.41 -20.80 -54.67
N PRO A 488 -5.00 -20.20 -53.63
CA PRO A 488 -5.05 -20.73 -52.30
C PRO A 488 -6.17 -21.72 -52.04
N GLY A 489 -5.83 -22.84 -51.38
CA GLY A 489 -6.77 -23.82 -50.85
C GLY A 489 -7.08 -23.56 -49.38
N ASN A 490 -8.37 -23.54 -49.13
CA ASN A 490 -9.09 -23.42 -47.86
C ASN A 490 -8.94 -24.70 -47.01
N SER A 491 -8.57 -24.67 -45.73
CA SER A 491 -9.04 -25.65 -44.74
C SER A 491 -8.73 -25.25 -43.29
N SER A 492 -9.82 -24.95 -42.55
CA SER A 492 -10.16 -25.46 -41.21
C SER A 492 -9.15 -25.49 -40.06
N ARG A 493 -9.52 -24.79 -38.97
CA ARG A 493 -9.08 -25.00 -37.59
C ARG A 493 -9.27 -26.45 -37.10
N PRO A 494 -8.53 -26.89 -36.07
CA PRO A 494 -9.09 -26.78 -34.74
C PRO A 494 -8.12 -26.34 -33.62
N ALA A 495 -8.79 -25.99 -32.48
CA ALA A 495 -8.23 -25.63 -31.21
C ALA A 495 -7.44 -26.71 -30.50
N ASN A 496 -6.42 -26.36 -29.72
CA ASN A 496 -6.03 -27.17 -28.58
C ASN A 496 -5.50 -26.32 -27.41
N VAL A 497 -6.16 -26.56 -26.29
CA VAL A 497 -5.89 -26.14 -24.92
C VAL A 497 -4.66 -26.89 -24.42
N ILE A 498 -3.70 -26.22 -23.80
CA ILE A 498 -2.70 -26.88 -22.97
C ILE A 498 -2.71 -26.26 -21.58
N SER A 499 -3.02 -27.14 -20.62
CA SER A 499 -3.00 -26.94 -19.17
C SER A 499 -1.56 -26.81 -18.65
N VAL A 500 -1.36 -25.93 -17.68
CA VAL A 500 -0.12 -25.80 -16.90
C VAL A 500 -0.26 -26.65 -15.65
N GLU A 501 0.59 -27.66 -15.52
CA GLU A 501 0.81 -28.44 -14.30
C GLU A 501 1.92 -27.80 -13.46
N SER A 502 1.58 -27.57 -12.20
CA SER A 502 2.49 -27.15 -11.14
C SER A 502 3.32 -28.32 -10.62
N GLN A 503 4.64 -28.21 -10.59
CA GLN A 503 5.50 -29.07 -9.78
C GLN A 503 6.14 -28.30 -8.64
N THR A 504 5.70 -28.67 -7.45
CA THR A 504 6.33 -28.41 -6.15
C THR A 504 7.54 -29.31 -6.00
N THR A 505 8.69 -28.78 -5.61
CA THR A 505 9.77 -29.59 -5.05
C THR A 505 10.25 -28.94 -3.76
N GLN A 506 10.10 -29.68 -2.67
CA GLN A 506 10.76 -29.50 -1.36
C GLN A 506 12.25 -29.79 -1.48
N ALA A 507 13.07 -29.07 -0.77
CA ALA A 507 14.14 -29.60 0.06
C ALA A 507 14.96 -28.49 0.74
N GLY A 508 15.21 -28.68 2.02
CA GLY A 508 16.28 -28.05 2.77
C GLY A 508 15.81 -27.13 3.88
#